data_c3321ac3cc358d4e63ecdcfe9cb06afb
#
_entry.id   c3321ac3cc358d4e63ecdcfe9cb06afb
#
_cell.length_a   1.000
_cell.length_b   1.000
_cell.length_c   1.000
_cell.angle_alpha   90.00
_cell.angle_beta   90.00
_cell.angle_gamma   90.00
#
_symmetry.space_group_name_H-M   'P 1'
#
loop_
_entity.id
_entity.type
_entity.pdbx_description
1 polymer ?
#
loop_
_entity_poly.entity_id
_entity_poly.type
_entity_poly.pdbx_seq_one_letter_code
_entity_poly.pdbx_strand_id
1 'polypeptide(L)'
;MIYPLVRELADDIDVAVACRVLKVSRSGYYDWLGRPACLRAQEDEYLLKLIEQIHADSRKTYGSPRVHAELTLGLGLSVNLKRVARLMRQAGIQGLYRRRRRGCTVRDPDAAPSLDLVNRDFTVTEPNRLWVTDITEHPTQEGTLYCAAVMDAYSRLIVGWSIAGHMRTELVTDALGMAIVRRQPDKQPGNEQTILHSDHGCQYTSWAFGQRLRTAGLLASMGTVGDCYDNSLIESFWNTMQLELLDTKEWQARDELANAVFEWIECWYNPKRRHSSIGMHSPITFETLHTGPDQDH
;
A
#
# COMPACT_ATOMS: atom_id res chain seq x y z
N MET A 1 -26.05 9.43 -29.92
CA MET A 1 -27.24 9.95 -29.19
C MET A 1 -27.22 11.46 -29.36
N ILE A 2 -28.23 12.07 -30.01
CA ILE A 2 -28.20 13.47 -30.49
C ILE A 2 -28.78 14.47 -29.47
N TYR A 3 -29.70 14.05 -28.60
CA TYR A 3 -30.36 14.94 -27.64
C TYR A 3 -29.42 15.64 -26.62
N PRO A 4 -28.32 15.05 -26.11
CA PRO A 4 -27.36 15.79 -25.30
C PRO A 4 -26.75 16.99 -26.02
N LEU A 5 -26.46 16.86 -27.33
CA LEU A 5 -25.95 17.95 -28.15
C LEU A 5 -27.00 19.06 -28.32
N VAL A 6 -28.31 18.70 -28.48
CA VAL A 6 -29.40 19.70 -28.48
C VAL A 6 -29.43 20.48 -27.17
N ARG A 7 -29.18 19.82 -26.03
CA ARG A 7 -29.16 20.48 -24.72
C ARG A 7 -27.97 21.45 -24.58
N GLU A 8 -26.80 21.06 -25.05
CA GLU A 8 -25.60 21.94 -25.02
C GLU A 8 -25.81 23.18 -25.92
N LEU A 9 -26.48 23.01 -27.07
CA LEU A 9 -26.76 24.10 -27.98
C LEU A 9 -27.94 25.00 -27.53
N ALA A 10 -28.76 24.52 -26.58
CA ALA A 10 -29.97 25.24 -26.12
C ALA A 10 -29.66 26.51 -25.32
N ASP A 11 -28.42 26.67 -24.84
CA ASP A 11 -27.94 27.89 -24.17
C ASP A 11 -27.69 29.03 -25.18
N ASP A 12 -27.35 28.71 -26.43
CA ASP A 12 -26.95 29.65 -27.47
C ASP A 12 -28.00 29.75 -28.60
N ILE A 13 -28.82 28.72 -28.84
CA ILE A 13 -29.70 28.58 -29.98
C ILE A 13 -31.05 28.05 -29.52
N ASP A 14 -32.18 28.60 -30.11
CA ASP A 14 -33.53 28.08 -29.85
C ASP A 14 -33.60 26.56 -30.11
N VAL A 15 -34.18 25.81 -29.16
CA VAL A 15 -34.34 24.35 -29.21
C VAL A 15 -35.03 23.88 -30.51
N ALA A 16 -36.00 24.66 -31.04
CA ALA A 16 -36.69 24.30 -32.29
C ALA A 16 -35.72 24.37 -33.49
N VAL A 17 -34.79 25.33 -33.48
CA VAL A 17 -33.78 25.48 -34.52
C VAL A 17 -32.74 24.35 -34.40
N ALA A 18 -32.24 24.09 -33.21
CA ALA A 18 -31.29 23.01 -32.96
C ALA A 18 -31.86 21.63 -33.34
N CYS A 19 -33.09 21.33 -32.97
CA CYS A 19 -33.79 20.10 -33.35
C CYS A 19 -33.98 19.97 -34.87
N ARG A 20 -34.30 21.06 -35.57
CA ARG A 20 -34.45 21.06 -37.02
C ARG A 20 -33.15 20.79 -37.75
N VAL A 21 -32.07 21.45 -37.31
CA VAL A 21 -30.71 21.27 -37.88
C VAL A 21 -30.22 19.86 -37.69
N LEU A 22 -30.38 19.31 -36.47
CA LEU A 22 -29.95 17.96 -36.10
C LEU A 22 -30.93 16.86 -36.54
N LYS A 23 -32.04 17.23 -37.25
CA LYS A 23 -33.07 16.32 -37.77
C LYS A 23 -33.67 15.39 -36.71
N VAL A 24 -33.96 15.94 -35.52
CA VAL A 24 -34.62 15.21 -34.42
C VAL A 24 -35.95 15.85 -34.05
N SER A 25 -36.86 15.05 -33.48
CA SER A 25 -38.17 15.52 -33.03
C SER A 25 -38.01 16.41 -31.79
N ARG A 26 -38.68 17.57 -31.81
CA ARG A 26 -38.79 18.48 -30.67
C ARG A 26 -39.52 17.83 -29.50
N SER A 27 -40.62 17.10 -29.76
CA SER A 27 -41.34 16.35 -28.72
C SER A 27 -40.43 15.25 -28.11
N GLY A 28 -39.70 14.52 -28.96
CA GLY A 28 -38.74 13.52 -28.49
C GLY A 28 -37.62 14.11 -27.65
N TYR A 29 -37.21 15.34 -27.91
CA TYR A 29 -36.23 16.03 -27.05
C TYR A 29 -36.80 16.33 -25.66
N TYR A 30 -38.04 16.89 -25.58
CA TYR A 30 -38.65 17.17 -24.28
C TYR A 30 -39.01 15.89 -23.51
N ASP A 31 -39.45 14.83 -24.20
CA ASP A 31 -39.69 13.53 -23.61
C ASP A 31 -38.35 12.92 -23.05
N TRP A 32 -37.25 13.11 -23.78
CA TRP A 32 -35.93 12.71 -23.31
C TRP A 32 -35.48 13.56 -22.12
N LEU A 33 -35.70 14.86 -22.13
CA LEU A 33 -35.31 15.78 -21.06
C LEU A 33 -36.12 15.53 -19.78
N GLY A 34 -37.43 15.24 -19.91
CA GLY A 34 -38.32 14.90 -18.77
C GLY A 34 -38.20 13.46 -18.29
N ARG A 35 -37.47 12.60 -18.98
CA ARG A 35 -37.35 11.21 -18.62
C ARG A 35 -36.44 11.03 -17.39
N PRO A 36 -36.91 10.40 -16.30
CA PRO A 36 -36.07 10.13 -15.14
C PRO A 36 -34.88 9.23 -15.54
N ALA A 37 -33.77 9.43 -14.86
CA ALA A 37 -32.60 8.59 -15.04
C ALA A 37 -32.97 7.11 -14.87
N CYS A 38 -32.51 6.26 -15.79
CA CYS A 38 -32.75 4.81 -15.67
C CYS A 38 -32.10 4.26 -14.40
N LEU A 39 -32.63 3.14 -13.89
CA LEU A 39 -32.12 2.51 -12.66
C LEU A 39 -30.59 2.36 -12.65
N ARG A 40 -30.03 1.95 -13.79
CA ARG A 40 -28.57 1.82 -13.93
C ARG A 40 -27.83 3.16 -13.77
N ALA A 41 -28.41 4.26 -14.24
CA ALA A 41 -27.81 5.60 -14.09
C ALA A 41 -27.88 6.08 -12.63
N GLN A 42 -28.97 5.78 -11.93
CA GLN A 42 -29.12 6.07 -10.50
C GLN A 42 -28.12 5.24 -9.66
N GLU A 43 -27.97 3.96 -9.98
CA GLU A 43 -26.94 3.11 -9.36
C GLU A 43 -25.51 3.60 -9.65
N ASP A 44 -25.23 4.06 -10.87
CA ASP A 44 -23.93 4.61 -11.23
C ASP A 44 -23.63 5.90 -10.44
N GLU A 45 -24.62 6.75 -10.22
CA GLU A 45 -24.48 7.95 -9.39
C GLU A 45 -24.21 7.60 -7.92
N TYR A 46 -24.94 6.63 -7.38
CA TYR A 46 -24.71 6.13 -6.02
C TYR A 46 -23.30 5.53 -5.85
N LEU A 47 -22.90 4.67 -6.80
CA LEU A 47 -21.55 4.07 -6.80
C LEU A 47 -20.46 5.13 -6.92
N LEU A 48 -20.69 6.18 -7.73
CA LEU A 48 -19.72 7.24 -7.89
C LEU A 48 -19.46 7.99 -6.58
N LYS A 49 -20.51 8.32 -5.81
CA LYS A 49 -20.37 8.93 -4.48
C LYS A 49 -19.56 8.06 -3.52
N LEU A 50 -19.79 6.76 -3.53
CA LEU A 50 -18.98 5.82 -2.72
C LEU A 50 -17.52 5.75 -3.19
N ILE A 51 -17.28 5.74 -4.51
CA ILE A 51 -15.94 5.75 -5.10
C ILE A 51 -15.18 7.02 -4.70
N GLU A 52 -15.81 8.18 -4.76
CA GLU A 52 -15.25 9.46 -4.35
C GLU A 52 -14.87 9.45 -2.86
N GLN A 53 -15.76 8.95 -2.01
CA GLN A 53 -15.50 8.81 -0.59
C GLN A 53 -14.32 7.86 -0.31
N ILE A 54 -14.32 6.65 -0.88
CA ILE A 54 -13.22 5.68 -0.74
C ILE A 54 -11.91 6.28 -1.22
N HIS A 55 -11.92 7.01 -2.34
CA HIS A 55 -10.72 7.64 -2.86
C HIS A 55 -10.20 8.74 -1.93
N ALA A 56 -11.08 9.55 -1.34
CA ALA A 56 -10.72 10.55 -0.33
C ALA A 56 -10.14 9.88 0.94
N ASP A 57 -10.82 8.88 1.48
CA ASP A 57 -10.41 8.15 2.69
C ASP A 57 -9.08 7.41 2.50
N SER A 58 -8.79 6.97 1.28
CA SER A 58 -7.51 6.36 0.89
C SER A 58 -6.41 7.38 0.60
N ARG A 59 -6.52 8.61 1.07
CA ARG A 59 -5.54 9.70 0.82
C ARG A 59 -5.32 9.95 -0.69
N LYS A 60 -6.33 9.70 -1.50
CA LYS A 60 -6.29 9.79 -2.98
C LYS A 60 -5.25 8.85 -3.64
N THR A 61 -4.90 7.76 -2.96
CA THR A 61 -3.87 6.82 -3.45
C THR A 61 -4.44 5.63 -4.22
N TYR A 62 -5.70 5.24 -3.93
CA TYR A 62 -6.29 4.04 -4.50
C TYR A 62 -6.69 4.19 -5.97
N GLY A 63 -6.19 3.27 -6.80
CA GLY A 63 -6.73 3.04 -8.14
C GLY A 63 -7.88 2.04 -8.14
N SER A 64 -8.46 1.80 -9.31
CA SER A 64 -9.67 0.98 -9.46
C SER A 64 -9.61 -0.43 -8.82
N PRO A 65 -8.47 -1.16 -8.74
CA PRO A 65 -8.45 -2.46 -8.06
C PRO A 65 -8.69 -2.36 -6.56
N ARG A 66 -8.07 -1.37 -5.87
CA ARG A 66 -8.25 -1.18 -4.43
C ARG A 66 -9.60 -0.56 -4.09
N VAL A 67 -10.09 0.38 -4.91
CA VAL A 67 -11.45 0.93 -4.78
C VAL A 67 -12.50 -0.18 -4.96
N HIS A 68 -12.33 -1.05 -5.94
CA HIS A 68 -13.19 -2.22 -6.14
C HIS A 68 -13.17 -3.15 -4.92
N ALA A 69 -11.99 -3.40 -4.34
CA ALA A 69 -11.86 -4.22 -3.13
C ALA A 69 -12.56 -3.58 -1.92
N GLU A 70 -12.53 -2.24 -1.76
CA GLU A 70 -13.31 -1.56 -0.72
C GLU A 70 -14.82 -1.72 -0.93
N LEU A 71 -15.29 -1.58 -2.16
CA LEU A 71 -16.70 -1.76 -2.46
C LEU A 71 -17.16 -3.21 -2.21
N THR A 72 -16.33 -4.20 -2.55
CA THR A 72 -16.71 -5.63 -2.46
C THR A 72 -16.41 -6.24 -1.10
N LEU A 73 -15.18 -6.13 -0.59
CA LEU A 73 -14.75 -6.73 0.68
C LEU A 73 -15.11 -5.84 1.89
N GLY A 74 -15.07 -4.52 1.71
CA GLY A 74 -15.37 -3.57 2.79
C GLY A 74 -16.87 -3.33 2.95
N LEU A 75 -17.58 -3.05 1.85
CA LEU A 75 -19.00 -2.70 1.86
C LEU A 75 -19.94 -3.84 1.43
N GLY A 76 -19.42 -4.99 1.02
CA GLY A 76 -20.23 -6.16 0.60
C GLY A 76 -21.00 -5.95 -0.72
N LEU A 77 -20.64 -4.96 -1.54
CA LEU A 77 -21.36 -4.65 -2.77
C LEU A 77 -20.90 -5.53 -3.93
N SER A 78 -21.84 -6.10 -4.66
CA SER A 78 -21.54 -6.84 -5.89
C SER A 78 -21.39 -5.87 -7.07
N VAL A 79 -20.16 -5.53 -7.43
CA VAL A 79 -19.85 -4.62 -8.53
C VAL A 79 -18.69 -5.15 -9.37
N ASN A 80 -18.75 -4.95 -10.69
CA ASN A 80 -17.67 -5.40 -11.57
C ASN A 80 -16.53 -4.35 -11.61
N LEU A 81 -15.27 -4.81 -11.55
CA LEU A 81 -14.08 -3.96 -11.63
C LEU A 81 -14.08 -3.03 -12.87
N LYS A 82 -14.55 -3.52 -14.03
CA LYS A 82 -14.65 -2.68 -15.25
C LYS A 82 -15.64 -1.53 -15.08
N ARG A 83 -16.75 -1.74 -14.30
CA ARG A 83 -17.71 -0.69 -13.98
C ARG A 83 -17.07 0.38 -13.09
N VAL A 84 -16.34 -0.03 -12.05
CA VAL A 84 -15.59 0.87 -11.16
C VAL A 84 -14.56 1.69 -11.95
N ALA A 85 -13.74 1.03 -12.78
CA ALA A 85 -12.73 1.70 -13.59
C ALA A 85 -13.34 2.71 -14.59
N ARG A 86 -14.52 2.41 -15.15
CA ARG A 86 -15.27 3.33 -16.04
C ARG A 86 -15.75 4.57 -15.28
N LEU A 87 -16.36 4.37 -14.10
CA LEU A 87 -16.86 5.47 -13.27
C LEU A 87 -15.74 6.38 -12.79
N MET A 88 -14.64 5.80 -12.30
CA MET A 88 -13.46 6.57 -11.90
C MET A 88 -12.91 7.42 -13.06
N ARG A 89 -12.82 6.84 -14.27
CA ARG A 89 -12.36 7.59 -15.47
C ARG A 89 -13.31 8.72 -15.82
N GLN A 90 -14.63 8.51 -15.75
CA GLN A 90 -15.63 9.55 -16.02
C GLN A 90 -15.56 10.71 -15.03
N ALA A 91 -15.22 10.43 -13.77
CA ALA A 91 -15.04 11.43 -12.71
C ALA A 91 -13.63 12.02 -12.65
N GLY A 92 -12.71 11.63 -13.55
CA GLY A 92 -11.32 12.08 -13.50
C GLY A 92 -10.51 11.56 -12.29
N ILE A 93 -11.01 10.53 -11.61
CA ILE A 93 -10.37 9.94 -10.42
C ILE A 93 -9.28 8.97 -10.86
N GLN A 94 -8.06 9.19 -10.36
CA GLN A 94 -6.91 8.36 -10.67
C GLN A 94 -6.12 8.05 -9.38
N GLY A 95 -5.72 6.78 -9.20
CA GLY A 95 -4.84 6.40 -8.09
C GLY A 95 -3.38 6.76 -8.35
N LEU A 96 -2.59 6.78 -7.29
CA LEU A 96 -1.15 6.96 -7.41
C LEU A 96 -0.50 5.72 -8.03
N TYR A 97 0.40 5.94 -8.98
CA TYR A 97 1.22 4.89 -9.58
C TYR A 97 2.63 5.39 -9.83
N ARG A 98 3.60 4.51 -9.61
CA ARG A 98 4.99 4.81 -9.92
C ARG A 98 5.19 4.71 -11.43
N ARG A 99 5.64 5.80 -12.07
CA ARG A 99 6.13 5.71 -13.45
C ARG A 99 7.38 4.83 -13.45
N ARG A 100 7.40 3.76 -14.25
CA ARG A 100 8.59 2.94 -14.42
C ARG A 100 9.72 3.84 -14.95
N ARG A 101 10.70 4.16 -14.10
CA ARG A 101 11.99 4.62 -14.59
C ARG A 101 12.68 3.39 -15.19
N ARG A 102 13.18 3.49 -16.40
CA ARG A 102 14.11 2.51 -16.96
C ARG A 102 15.43 2.68 -16.21
N GLY A 103 15.62 1.93 -15.12
CA GLY A 103 16.87 1.84 -14.39
C GLY A 103 17.63 0.62 -14.86
N CYS A 104 18.85 0.81 -15.36
CA CYS A 104 19.78 -0.28 -15.62
C CYS A 104 20.56 -0.56 -14.34
N THR A 105 20.17 -1.59 -13.59
CA THR A 105 21.09 -2.26 -12.67
C THR A 105 21.73 -3.41 -13.45
N VAL A 106 23.05 -3.31 -13.70
CA VAL A 106 23.84 -4.39 -14.30
C VAL A 106 24.28 -5.29 -13.16
N ARG A 107 23.89 -6.58 -13.21
CA ARG A 107 24.29 -7.61 -12.26
C ARG A 107 25.79 -7.85 -12.39
N ASP A 108 26.52 -7.88 -11.27
CA ASP A 108 27.89 -8.36 -11.21
C ASP A 108 27.89 -9.91 -11.25
N PRO A 109 28.46 -10.54 -12.30
CA PRO A 109 28.44 -11.99 -12.43
C PRO A 109 29.40 -12.74 -11.49
N ASP A 110 30.33 -12.03 -10.81
CA ASP A 110 31.43 -12.65 -10.05
C ASP A 110 31.27 -12.60 -8.51
N ALA A 111 30.10 -12.15 -8.00
CA ALA A 111 29.86 -12.12 -6.56
C ALA A 111 29.67 -13.54 -5.98
N ALA A 112 30.55 -13.94 -5.06
CA ALA A 112 30.48 -15.23 -4.37
C ALA A 112 29.25 -15.30 -3.44
N PRO A 113 28.45 -16.40 -3.45
CA PRO A 113 27.27 -16.52 -2.62
C PRO A 113 27.62 -16.66 -1.13
N SER A 114 27.00 -15.84 -0.28
CA SER A 114 26.99 -16.04 1.18
C SER A 114 25.86 -17.01 1.57
N LEU A 115 25.91 -17.56 2.79
CA LEU A 115 24.87 -18.45 3.31
C LEU A 115 23.55 -17.70 3.49
N ASP A 116 22.69 -17.81 2.49
CA ASP A 116 21.31 -17.34 2.52
C ASP A 116 20.40 -18.47 3.04
N LEU A 117 19.90 -18.35 4.26
CA LEU A 117 18.98 -19.31 4.88
C LEU A 117 17.59 -19.25 4.26
N VAL A 118 17.23 -18.14 3.64
CA VAL A 118 15.90 -17.91 3.02
C VAL A 118 15.87 -18.49 1.61
N ASN A 119 17.02 -18.67 0.97
CA ASN A 119 17.17 -19.26 -0.36
C ASN A 119 16.20 -18.67 -1.40
N ARG A 120 15.89 -17.35 -1.28
CA ARG A 120 14.95 -16.57 -2.09
C ARG A 120 13.50 -17.03 -2.01
N ASP A 121 13.14 -17.91 -1.09
CA ASP A 121 11.76 -18.28 -0.83
C ASP A 121 11.19 -17.44 0.32
N PHE A 122 10.59 -16.30 -0.03
CA PHE A 122 9.86 -15.43 0.91
C PHE A 122 8.41 -15.86 1.08
N THR A 123 8.04 -17.03 0.59
CA THR A 123 6.72 -17.59 0.75
C THR A 123 6.60 -18.22 2.12
N VAL A 124 5.96 -17.51 3.04
CA VAL A 124 5.68 -18.00 4.39
C VAL A 124 4.18 -18.23 4.57
N THR A 125 3.84 -19.32 5.25
CA THR A 125 2.45 -19.76 5.46
C THR A 125 1.89 -19.36 6.81
N GLU A 126 2.73 -18.87 7.73
CA GLU A 126 2.37 -18.52 9.09
C GLU A 126 3.04 -17.21 9.52
N PRO A 127 2.43 -16.44 10.42
CA PRO A 127 3.05 -15.23 10.97
C PRO A 127 4.29 -15.57 11.81
N ASN A 128 5.18 -14.60 11.91
CA ASN A 128 6.42 -14.68 12.72
C ASN A 128 7.41 -15.78 12.30
N ARG A 129 7.33 -16.30 11.07
CA ARG A 129 8.35 -17.22 10.52
C ARG A 129 9.52 -16.48 9.92
N LEU A 130 9.23 -15.41 9.21
CA LEU A 130 10.23 -14.59 8.53
C LEU A 130 9.90 -13.12 8.74
N TRP A 131 10.81 -12.41 9.36
CA TRP A 131 10.80 -10.95 9.40
C TRP A 131 11.88 -10.42 8.46
N VAL A 132 11.58 -9.34 7.75
CA VAL A 132 12.54 -8.59 6.94
C VAL A 132 12.74 -7.21 7.53
N THR A 133 13.96 -6.71 7.50
CA THR A 133 14.30 -5.39 8.05
C THR A 133 15.21 -4.62 7.12
N ASP A 134 15.03 -3.31 7.12
CA ASP A 134 15.82 -2.38 6.32
C ASP A 134 15.72 -0.96 6.88
N ILE A 135 16.60 -0.07 6.42
CA ILE A 135 16.66 1.35 6.78
C ILE A 135 16.42 2.20 5.54
N THR A 136 15.58 3.21 5.68
CA THR A 136 15.45 4.28 4.68
C THR A 136 15.85 5.62 5.27
N GLU A 137 16.17 6.59 4.41
CA GLU A 137 16.43 7.95 4.79
C GLU A 137 15.60 8.94 3.97
N HIS A 138 15.25 10.06 4.59
CA HIS A 138 14.54 11.13 3.89
C HIS A 138 15.03 12.50 4.36
N PRO A 139 15.33 13.43 3.43
CA PRO A 139 15.77 14.77 3.78
C PRO A 139 14.61 15.62 4.32
N THR A 140 14.90 16.43 5.33
CA THR A 140 14.09 17.55 5.77
C THR A 140 14.93 18.83 5.75
N GLN A 141 14.31 20.00 5.92
CA GLN A 141 15.06 21.27 6.00
C GLN A 141 15.99 21.33 7.24
N GLU A 142 15.66 20.59 8.30
CA GLU A 142 16.50 20.46 9.50
C GLU A 142 17.60 19.39 9.38
N GLY A 143 17.63 18.64 8.27
CA GLY A 143 18.56 17.55 8.00
C GLY A 143 17.88 16.21 7.81
N THR A 144 18.66 15.16 7.59
CA THR A 144 18.14 13.82 7.26
C THR A 144 17.46 13.16 8.47
N LEU A 145 16.32 12.53 8.20
CA LEU A 145 15.62 11.62 9.10
C LEU A 145 15.83 10.19 8.61
N TYR A 146 16.17 9.28 9.50
CA TYR A 146 16.35 7.86 9.24
C TYR A 146 15.21 7.08 9.87
N CYS A 147 14.71 6.06 9.16
CA CYS A 147 13.66 5.17 9.64
C CYS A 147 14.08 3.73 9.40
N ALA A 148 14.13 2.91 10.47
CA ALA A 148 14.25 1.47 10.38
C ALA A 148 12.89 0.82 10.55
N ALA A 149 12.60 -0.26 9.81
CA ALA A 149 11.38 -1.02 9.95
C ALA A 149 11.64 -2.52 9.95
N VAL A 150 10.81 -3.25 10.69
CA VAL A 150 10.74 -4.71 10.71
C VAL A 150 9.35 -5.11 10.22
N MET A 151 9.28 -5.89 9.14
CA MET A 151 8.05 -6.35 8.51
C MET A 151 7.93 -7.85 8.64
N ASP A 152 6.76 -8.34 9.01
CA ASP A 152 6.40 -9.76 8.89
C ASP A 152 6.12 -10.09 7.42
N ALA A 153 6.86 -11.02 6.85
CA ALA A 153 6.75 -11.39 5.44
C ALA A 153 5.40 -12.06 5.11
N TYR A 154 4.75 -12.71 6.07
CA TYR A 154 3.46 -13.36 5.91
C TYR A 154 2.34 -12.35 5.62
N SER A 155 2.19 -11.37 6.49
CA SER A 155 1.06 -10.43 6.45
C SER A 155 1.42 -9.05 5.87
N ARG A 156 2.70 -8.77 5.66
CA ARG A 156 3.20 -7.42 5.34
C ARG A 156 3.04 -6.42 6.49
N LEU A 157 2.72 -6.89 7.70
CA LEU A 157 2.56 -6.03 8.87
C LEU A 157 3.91 -5.47 9.30
N ILE A 158 3.97 -4.16 9.50
CA ILE A 158 5.12 -3.54 10.17
C ILE A 158 4.98 -3.81 11.67
N VAL A 159 5.78 -4.74 12.15
CA VAL A 159 5.75 -5.23 13.54
C VAL A 159 6.63 -4.37 14.46
N GLY A 160 7.63 -3.69 13.90
CA GLY A 160 8.47 -2.76 14.63
C GLY A 160 9.06 -1.70 13.71
N TRP A 161 9.32 -0.52 14.25
CA TRP A 161 9.96 0.57 13.54
C TRP A 161 10.55 1.57 14.52
N SER A 162 11.51 2.35 14.06
CA SER A 162 12.16 3.40 14.83
C SER A 162 12.60 4.53 13.91
N ILE A 163 12.69 5.74 14.45
CA ILE A 163 13.06 6.95 13.73
C ILE A 163 14.16 7.68 14.52
N ALA A 164 15.18 8.16 13.81
CA ALA A 164 16.23 8.97 14.41
C ALA A 164 16.85 9.97 13.43
N GLY A 165 17.51 11.00 13.94
CA GLY A 165 18.34 11.90 13.14
C GLY A 165 19.72 11.33 12.78
N HIS A 166 19.96 10.04 13.03
CA HIS A 166 21.21 9.36 12.77
C HIS A 166 21.01 7.88 12.43
N MET A 167 21.92 7.29 11.67
CA MET A 167 21.89 5.88 11.26
C MET A 167 22.87 5.05 12.11
N ARG A 168 22.69 5.06 13.45
CA ARG A 168 23.48 4.24 14.38
C ARG A 168 22.76 2.92 14.66
N THR A 169 23.47 1.99 15.34
CA THR A 169 22.93 0.67 15.72
C THR A 169 21.66 0.78 16.59
N GLU A 170 21.54 1.81 17.41
CA GLU A 170 20.36 2.07 18.24
C GLU A 170 19.08 2.10 17.41
N LEU A 171 19.11 2.71 16.20
CA LEU A 171 17.96 2.79 15.31
C LEU A 171 17.38 1.41 14.98
N VAL A 172 18.24 0.45 14.60
CA VAL A 172 17.78 -0.90 14.25
C VAL A 172 17.45 -1.74 15.49
N THR A 173 18.15 -1.55 16.60
CA THR A 173 17.86 -2.27 17.85
C THR A 173 16.54 -1.82 18.48
N ASP A 174 16.15 -0.55 18.33
CA ASP A 174 14.88 -0.02 18.82
C ASP A 174 13.72 -0.54 17.96
N ALA A 175 13.84 -0.53 16.62
CA ALA A 175 12.86 -1.15 15.73
C ALA A 175 12.66 -2.64 16.04
N LEU A 176 13.74 -3.38 16.20
CA LEU A 176 13.70 -4.79 16.61
C LEU A 176 13.09 -4.97 18.00
N GLY A 177 13.39 -4.08 18.94
CA GLY A 177 12.82 -4.11 20.29
C GLY A 177 11.31 -3.96 20.29
N MET A 178 10.78 -3.04 19.48
CA MET A 178 9.33 -2.89 19.29
C MET A 178 8.73 -4.18 18.71
N ALA A 179 9.34 -4.77 17.69
CA ALA A 179 8.88 -6.01 17.08
C ALA A 179 8.82 -7.17 18.09
N ILE A 180 9.87 -7.36 18.91
CA ILE A 180 9.94 -8.39 19.94
C ILE A 180 8.83 -8.21 20.99
N VAL A 181 8.61 -6.96 21.46
CA VAL A 181 7.57 -6.68 22.45
C VAL A 181 6.17 -6.94 21.90
N ARG A 182 5.93 -6.58 20.65
CA ARG A 182 4.61 -6.76 20.00
C ARG A 182 4.31 -8.22 19.68
N ARG A 183 5.32 -8.99 19.27
CA ARG A 183 5.14 -10.34 18.73
C ARG A 183 5.50 -11.47 19.68
N GLN A 184 6.36 -11.20 20.66
CA GLN A 184 6.85 -12.18 21.64
C GLN A 184 7.27 -13.52 20.97
N PRO A 185 8.23 -13.50 20.03
CA PRO A 185 8.58 -14.65 19.20
C PRO A 185 9.04 -15.87 20.02
N ASP A 186 9.60 -15.65 21.21
CA ASP A 186 10.00 -16.67 22.18
C ASP A 186 8.83 -17.44 22.80
N LYS A 187 7.62 -16.91 22.74
CA LYS A 187 6.39 -17.50 23.29
C LYS A 187 5.48 -18.13 22.24
N GLN A 188 5.91 -18.17 20.99
CA GLN A 188 5.10 -18.76 19.91
C GLN A 188 5.05 -20.29 20.07
N PRO A 189 3.88 -20.91 19.79
CA PRO A 189 3.76 -22.37 19.82
C PRO A 189 4.58 -22.98 18.69
N GLY A 190 5.32 -24.03 18.99
CA GLY A 190 6.21 -24.72 18.03
C GLY A 190 7.68 -24.45 18.29
N ASN A 191 8.55 -25.33 17.77
CA ASN A 191 10.01 -25.28 17.97
C ASN A 191 10.73 -24.45 16.88
N GLU A 192 10.02 -23.79 15.99
CA GLU A 192 10.62 -23.06 14.88
C GLU A 192 10.88 -21.61 15.25
N GLN A 193 12.14 -21.21 15.18
CA GLN A 193 12.56 -19.86 15.49
C GLN A 193 12.22 -18.90 14.36
N THR A 194 11.82 -17.68 14.70
CA THR A 194 11.66 -16.59 13.74
C THR A 194 12.99 -16.22 13.11
N ILE A 195 13.06 -16.20 11.80
CA ILE A 195 14.21 -15.72 11.03
C ILE A 195 14.06 -14.21 10.82
N LEU A 196 15.10 -13.43 11.17
CA LEU A 196 15.19 -12.02 10.78
C LEU A 196 16.20 -11.89 9.64
N HIS A 197 15.70 -11.50 8.49
CA HIS A 197 16.50 -11.27 7.28
C HIS A 197 16.79 -9.77 7.10
N SER A 198 18.07 -9.44 6.87
CA SER A 198 18.54 -8.07 6.62
C SER A 198 19.57 -8.04 5.48
N ASP A 199 19.87 -6.86 5.00
CA ASP A 199 21.05 -6.64 4.16
C ASP A 199 22.35 -6.72 4.99
N HIS A 200 23.50 -6.54 4.32
CA HIS A 200 24.84 -6.53 4.94
C HIS A 200 25.22 -5.19 5.58
N GLY A 201 24.26 -4.33 5.96
CA GLY A 201 24.55 -3.06 6.59
C GLY A 201 25.33 -3.22 7.91
N CYS A 202 26.28 -2.30 8.18
CA CYS A 202 27.14 -2.36 9.38
C CYS A 202 26.33 -2.31 10.69
N GLN A 203 25.12 -1.76 10.67
CA GLN A 203 24.21 -1.72 11.81
C GLN A 203 23.73 -3.13 12.20
N TYR A 204 23.45 -3.97 11.21
CA TYR A 204 22.97 -5.35 11.39
C TYR A 204 24.08 -6.34 11.78
N THR A 205 25.34 -6.02 11.48
CA THR A 205 26.51 -6.83 11.88
C THR A 205 27.06 -6.45 13.25
N SER A 206 26.48 -5.46 13.93
CA SER A 206 26.93 -4.99 15.23
C SER A 206 26.72 -6.05 16.33
N TRP A 207 27.62 -6.07 17.31
CA TRP A 207 27.51 -6.98 18.46
C TRP A 207 26.21 -6.79 19.24
N ALA A 208 25.77 -5.53 19.43
CA ALA A 208 24.57 -5.20 20.19
C ALA A 208 23.30 -5.75 19.49
N PHE A 209 23.21 -5.63 18.16
CA PHE A 209 22.12 -6.19 17.38
C PHE A 209 22.10 -7.72 17.45
N GLY A 210 23.24 -8.37 17.23
CA GLY A 210 23.39 -9.83 17.35
C GLY A 210 23.05 -10.35 18.75
N GLN A 211 23.42 -9.62 19.81
CA GLN A 211 23.07 -9.98 21.20
C GLN A 211 21.54 -9.90 21.40
N ARG A 212 20.87 -8.87 20.87
CA ARG A 212 19.41 -8.72 20.99
C ARG A 212 18.66 -9.83 20.29
N LEU A 213 19.12 -10.24 19.08
CA LEU A 213 18.55 -11.39 18.35
C LEU A 213 18.65 -12.68 19.19
N ARG A 214 19.83 -13.00 19.70
CA ARG A 214 20.05 -14.21 20.52
C ARG A 214 19.17 -14.22 21.78
N THR A 215 19.07 -13.07 22.46
CA THR A 215 18.25 -12.96 23.68
C THR A 215 16.76 -13.16 23.39
N ALA A 216 16.32 -12.78 22.20
CA ALA A 216 14.93 -12.94 21.76
C ALA A 216 14.66 -14.29 21.05
N GLY A 217 15.65 -15.18 20.96
CA GLY A 217 15.49 -16.48 20.30
C GLY A 217 15.33 -16.39 18.78
N LEU A 218 15.79 -15.30 18.17
CA LEU A 218 15.68 -15.07 16.72
C LEU A 218 16.94 -15.60 16.00
N LEU A 219 16.74 -16.09 14.78
CA LEU A 219 17.82 -16.46 13.86
C LEU A 219 18.12 -15.29 12.91
N ALA A 220 19.41 -14.96 12.78
CA ALA A 220 19.84 -13.98 11.79
C ALA A 220 20.04 -14.65 10.42
N SER A 221 19.52 -14.01 9.37
CA SER A 221 19.82 -14.32 7.97
C SER A 221 20.26 -13.03 7.27
N MET A 222 21.29 -13.12 6.44
CA MET A 222 21.78 -11.98 5.66
C MET A 222 21.73 -12.32 4.18
N GLY A 223 21.24 -11.39 3.36
CA GLY A 223 21.20 -11.50 1.91
C GLY A 223 22.59 -11.64 1.30
N THR A 224 22.67 -12.07 0.06
CA THR A 224 23.94 -12.13 -0.69
C THR A 224 24.40 -10.73 -1.08
N VAL A 225 25.70 -10.48 -0.99
CA VAL A 225 26.28 -9.18 -1.37
C VAL A 225 25.95 -8.87 -2.84
N GLY A 226 25.24 -7.79 -3.07
CA GLY A 226 24.91 -7.29 -4.42
C GLY A 226 23.64 -7.88 -5.07
N ASP A 227 22.82 -8.65 -4.35
CA ASP A 227 21.54 -9.13 -4.90
C ASP A 227 20.35 -8.30 -4.39
N CYS A 228 19.82 -7.44 -5.27
CA CYS A 228 18.67 -6.59 -4.97
C CYS A 228 17.32 -7.32 -4.84
N TYR A 229 17.28 -8.65 -5.03
CA TYR A 229 16.06 -9.44 -4.89
C TYR A 229 15.82 -9.94 -3.47
N ASP A 230 16.87 -9.99 -2.66
CA ASP A 230 16.83 -10.58 -1.31
C ASP A 230 15.98 -9.75 -0.33
N ASN A 231 15.70 -8.47 -0.62
CA ASN A 231 14.92 -7.59 0.26
C ASN A 231 13.72 -6.92 -0.42
N SER A 232 13.24 -7.49 -1.53
CA SER A 232 12.18 -6.90 -2.38
C SER A 232 10.86 -6.60 -1.63
N LEU A 233 10.59 -7.32 -0.53
CA LEU A 233 9.40 -7.13 0.30
C LEU A 233 9.40 -5.77 0.98
N ILE A 234 10.48 -5.47 1.70
CA ILE A 234 10.59 -4.21 2.45
C ILE A 234 10.92 -3.03 1.52
N GLU A 235 11.63 -3.28 0.42
CA GLU A 235 11.77 -2.27 -0.65
C GLU A 235 10.42 -1.83 -1.23
N SER A 236 9.50 -2.78 -1.42
CA SER A 236 8.12 -2.47 -1.85
C SER A 236 7.38 -1.60 -0.84
N PHE A 237 7.62 -1.81 0.46
CA PHE A 237 7.10 -0.98 1.54
C PHE A 237 7.66 0.45 1.47
N TRP A 238 8.99 0.60 1.39
CA TRP A 238 9.61 1.92 1.27
C TRP A 238 9.17 2.67 0.02
N ASN A 239 9.09 2.00 -1.12
CA ASN A 239 8.58 2.57 -2.36
C ASN A 239 7.12 3.05 -2.23
N THR A 240 6.32 2.34 -1.45
CA THR A 240 4.94 2.74 -1.16
C THR A 240 4.90 3.96 -0.26
N MET A 241 5.68 3.97 0.82
CA MET A 241 5.80 5.12 1.72
C MET A 241 6.32 6.35 0.98
N GLN A 242 7.34 6.19 0.13
CA GLN A 242 7.88 7.25 -0.69
C GLN A 242 6.77 7.92 -1.52
N LEU A 243 5.99 7.13 -2.23
CA LEU A 243 4.95 7.63 -3.12
C LEU A 243 3.74 8.22 -2.37
N GLU A 244 3.29 7.56 -1.30
CA GLU A 244 2.04 7.90 -0.60
C GLU A 244 2.22 8.92 0.53
N LEU A 245 3.45 9.12 1.02
CA LEU A 245 3.76 10.03 2.11
C LEU A 245 4.94 10.96 1.79
N LEU A 246 6.12 10.42 1.53
CA LEU A 246 7.35 11.21 1.56
C LEU A 246 7.43 12.23 0.43
N ASP A 247 7.02 11.87 -0.79
CA ASP A 247 7.03 12.74 -1.98
C ASP A 247 5.81 13.67 -2.07
N THR A 248 4.93 13.70 -1.06
CA THR A 248 3.70 14.51 -1.12
C THR A 248 3.92 15.98 -0.89
N LYS A 249 5.01 16.34 -0.19
CA LYS A 249 5.41 17.73 0.12
C LYS A 249 6.89 17.80 0.54
N GLU A 250 7.40 18.99 0.64
CA GLU A 250 8.67 19.27 1.34
C GLU A 250 8.45 19.30 2.85
N TRP A 251 9.31 18.59 3.58
CA TRP A 251 9.25 18.47 5.02
C TRP A 251 10.15 19.50 5.70
N GLN A 252 9.59 20.33 6.57
CA GLN A 252 10.33 21.40 7.23
C GLN A 252 11.13 20.86 8.41
N ALA A 253 10.50 20.12 9.31
CA ALA A 253 11.10 19.61 10.55
C ALA A 253 11.15 18.09 10.56
N ARG A 254 12.14 17.53 11.29
CA ARG A 254 12.24 16.08 11.53
C ARG A 254 11.03 15.55 12.32
N ASP A 255 10.57 16.29 13.32
CA ASP A 255 9.43 15.89 14.15
C ASP A 255 8.12 15.88 13.35
N GLU A 256 7.96 16.82 12.40
CA GLU A 256 6.82 16.82 11.49
C GLU A 256 6.77 15.53 10.66
N LEU A 257 7.90 15.17 10.06
CA LEU A 257 8.01 13.94 9.27
C LEU A 257 7.86 12.68 10.16
N ALA A 258 8.45 12.67 11.34
CA ALA A 258 8.35 11.55 12.27
C ALA A 258 6.90 11.26 12.68
N ASN A 259 6.12 12.31 13.01
CA ASN A 259 4.70 12.18 13.32
C ASN A 259 3.88 11.67 12.12
N ALA A 260 4.20 12.15 10.92
CA ALA A 260 3.52 11.71 9.70
C ALA A 260 3.84 10.24 9.36
N VAL A 261 5.07 9.79 9.58
CA VAL A 261 5.47 8.36 9.43
C VAL A 261 4.73 7.50 10.46
N PHE A 262 4.67 7.95 11.73
CA PHE A 262 3.89 7.26 12.76
C PHE A 262 2.43 7.08 12.33
N GLU A 263 1.76 8.17 11.97
CA GLU A 263 0.36 8.15 11.53
C GLU A 263 0.17 7.25 10.30
N TRP A 264 1.12 7.31 9.35
CA TRP A 264 1.03 6.53 8.13
C TRP A 264 1.18 5.03 8.40
N ILE A 265 2.11 4.59 9.28
CA ILE A 265 2.31 3.17 9.62
C ILE A 265 1.15 2.67 10.48
N GLU A 266 0.86 3.33 11.61
CA GLU A 266 -0.02 2.81 12.66
C GLU A 266 -1.52 3.06 12.38
N CYS A 267 -1.86 4.16 11.71
CA CYS A 267 -3.26 4.51 11.48
C CYS A 267 -3.74 4.22 10.05
N TRP A 268 -2.79 4.02 9.11
CA TRP A 268 -3.14 3.79 7.71
C TRP A 268 -2.59 2.47 7.17
N TYR A 269 -1.26 2.30 7.08
CA TYR A 269 -0.63 1.14 6.43
C TYR A 269 -1.05 -0.19 7.06
N ASN A 270 -0.82 -0.35 8.34
CA ASN A 270 -1.11 -1.59 9.05
C ASN A 270 -2.62 -1.89 9.13
N PRO A 271 -3.51 -0.96 9.56
CA PRO A 271 -4.91 -1.30 9.78
C PRO A 271 -5.81 -1.19 8.55
N LYS A 272 -5.47 -0.36 7.56
CA LYS A 272 -6.43 0.01 6.50
C LYS A 272 -5.93 -0.26 5.09
N ARG A 273 -4.61 -0.05 4.83
CA ARG A 273 -4.11 -0.10 3.47
C ARG A 273 -4.21 -1.49 2.86
N ARG A 274 -4.90 -1.59 1.72
CA ARG A 274 -5.09 -2.86 1.00
C ARG A 274 -3.88 -3.26 0.18
N HIS A 275 -3.53 -4.55 0.22
CA HIS A 275 -2.41 -5.14 -0.48
C HIS A 275 -2.84 -6.27 -1.40
N SER A 276 -2.47 -6.18 -2.68
CA SER A 276 -2.81 -7.21 -3.68
C SER A 276 -2.17 -8.56 -3.38
N SER A 277 -0.99 -8.58 -2.75
CA SER A 277 -0.26 -9.81 -2.41
C SER A 277 -0.90 -10.63 -1.30
N ILE A 278 -1.79 -10.03 -0.51
CA ILE A 278 -2.53 -10.68 0.59
C ILE A 278 -4.04 -10.55 0.38
N GLY A 279 -4.51 -10.85 -0.83
CA GLY A 279 -5.94 -10.91 -1.13
C GLY A 279 -6.70 -9.59 -1.03
N MET A 280 -6.05 -8.45 -1.20
CA MET A 280 -6.65 -7.13 -1.02
C MET A 280 -7.12 -6.84 0.41
N HIS A 281 -6.59 -7.52 1.41
CA HIS A 281 -6.76 -7.17 2.82
C HIS A 281 -5.71 -6.17 3.29
N SER A 282 -5.99 -5.49 4.41
CA SER A 282 -4.93 -4.80 5.14
C SER A 282 -4.10 -5.82 5.94
N PRO A 283 -2.85 -5.50 6.34
CA PRO A 283 -2.02 -6.40 7.12
C PRO A 283 -2.71 -6.94 8.37
N ILE A 284 -3.34 -6.07 9.16
CA ILE A 284 -4.07 -6.48 10.38
C ILE A 284 -5.28 -7.35 10.04
N THR A 285 -6.08 -6.95 9.04
CA THR A 285 -7.26 -7.73 8.65
C THR A 285 -6.85 -9.11 8.14
N PHE A 286 -5.76 -9.20 7.37
CA PHE A 286 -5.26 -10.46 6.86
C PHE A 286 -4.86 -11.41 8.00
N GLU A 287 -4.11 -10.95 8.99
CA GLU A 287 -3.77 -11.77 10.16
C GLU A 287 -5.02 -12.18 10.93
N THR A 288 -5.93 -11.26 11.21
CA THR A 288 -7.16 -11.56 11.96
C THR A 288 -7.98 -12.67 11.30
N LEU A 289 -8.03 -12.69 9.97
CA LEU A 289 -8.79 -13.71 9.22
C LEU A 289 -8.11 -15.08 9.17
N HIS A 290 -6.78 -15.14 9.30
CA HIS A 290 -6.01 -16.37 9.08
C HIS A 290 -5.33 -16.89 10.36
N THR A 291 -5.36 -16.15 11.47
CA THR A 291 -4.79 -16.55 12.77
C THR A 291 -5.84 -16.61 13.88
N GLY A 292 -7.12 -16.40 13.57
CA GLY A 292 -8.21 -16.56 14.53
C GLY A 292 -8.29 -18.01 15.04
N PRO A 293 -8.79 -18.25 16.26
CA PRO A 293 -8.92 -19.59 16.80
C PRO A 293 -9.79 -20.44 15.86
N ASP A 294 -9.27 -21.62 15.56
CA ASP A 294 -9.82 -22.71 14.75
C ASP A 294 -11.19 -22.48 14.12
N GLN A 295 -11.22 -22.33 12.79
CA GLN A 295 -12.41 -22.73 12.03
C GLN A 295 -12.39 -24.25 11.94
N ASP A 296 -12.72 -24.93 13.04
CA ASP A 296 -13.18 -26.30 13.01
C ASP A 296 -14.45 -26.36 12.16
N HIS A 297 -14.31 -26.83 10.92
CA HIS A 297 -15.38 -27.53 10.19
C HIS A 297 -14.80 -28.57 9.28
#